data_ff1f20ad1fe80cbe50a321866c5f6da2
#
_entry.id   ff1f20ad1fe80cbe50a321866c5f6da2
#
_cell.length_a   1.000
_cell.length_b   1.000
_cell.length_c   1.000
_cell.angle_alpha   90.00
_cell.angle_beta   90.00
_cell.angle_gamma   90.00
#
_symmetry.space_group_name_H-M   'P 1'
#
loop_
_entity.id
_entity.type
_entity.pdbx_description
1 polymer ?
#
loop_
_entity_poly.entity_id
_entity_poly.type
_entity_poly.pdbx_seq_one_letter_code
_entity_poly.pdbx_strand_id
1 'polypeptide(L)'
;MPRFSKSVRVPYSTTQAFDLVSDVARYPEFIKWITALRVSDHRVDETGVRHCRGDAVVGFKGFVERFSTTVTADVSEGAVIASLIKGPFRHLKAEWAIMPLERGGCDIALQINYEFRNVLIAMLAAANHDIAVDRIMSAFLSEAHKRYGSSPSASVPG
;
A
#
# COMPACT_ATOMS: atom_id res chain seq x y z
N MET A 1 16.21 6.80 -10.37
CA MET A 1 15.36 5.85 -9.62
C MET A 1 13.91 6.11 -9.92
N PRO A 2 13.19 5.10 -10.36
CA PRO A 2 11.77 5.27 -10.56
C PRO A 2 11.08 5.66 -9.26
N ARG A 3 10.25 6.64 -9.36
CA ARG A 3 9.52 7.17 -8.23
C ARG A 3 8.17 7.63 -8.72
N PHE A 4 7.12 7.24 -8.04
CA PHE A 4 5.81 7.76 -8.37
C PHE A 4 4.98 8.00 -7.12
N SER A 5 4.00 8.87 -7.27
CA SER A 5 3.04 9.15 -6.22
C SER A 5 1.66 9.29 -6.82
N LYS A 6 0.67 8.92 -6.04
CA LYS A 6 -0.73 9.04 -6.41
C LYS A 6 -1.51 9.41 -5.15
N SER A 7 -2.43 10.34 -5.29
CA SER A 7 -3.27 10.77 -4.18
C SER A 7 -4.72 10.76 -4.63
N VAL A 8 -5.61 10.28 -3.77
CA VAL A 8 -7.05 10.27 -4.04
C VAL A 8 -7.80 10.76 -2.81
N ARG A 9 -8.91 11.43 -3.07
CA ARG A 9 -9.82 11.89 -2.02
C ARG A 9 -10.96 10.90 -1.89
N VAL A 10 -11.23 10.47 -0.66
CA VAL A 10 -12.26 9.47 -0.38
C VAL A 10 -13.19 9.96 0.72
N PRO A 11 -14.44 9.47 0.75
CA PRO A 11 -15.41 9.88 1.77
C PRO A 11 -15.26 9.14 3.10
N TYR A 12 -14.32 8.19 3.16
CA TYR A 12 -14.13 7.34 4.33
C TYR A 12 -13.38 8.08 5.41
N SER A 13 -13.55 7.62 6.68
CA SER A 13 -12.81 8.20 7.80
C SER A 13 -11.32 7.84 7.72
N THR A 14 -10.50 8.59 8.44
CA THR A 14 -9.07 8.27 8.54
C THR A 14 -8.86 6.90 9.14
N THR A 15 -9.69 6.51 10.13
CA THR A 15 -9.61 5.18 10.73
C THR A 15 -9.88 4.09 9.70
N GLN A 16 -10.94 4.24 8.91
CA GLN A 16 -11.25 3.27 7.86
C GLN A 16 -10.14 3.16 6.83
N ALA A 17 -9.63 4.31 6.36
CA ALA A 17 -8.55 4.35 5.39
C ALA A 17 -7.27 3.74 5.96
N PHE A 18 -6.93 4.08 7.20
CA PHE A 18 -5.74 3.55 7.84
C PHE A 18 -5.84 2.03 8.02
N ASP A 19 -6.98 1.53 8.47
CA ASP A 19 -7.20 0.09 8.64
C ASP A 19 -7.03 -0.64 7.31
N LEU A 20 -7.53 -0.06 6.25
CA LEU A 20 -7.43 -0.64 4.91
C LEU A 20 -5.96 -0.79 4.46
N VAL A 21 -5.18 0.27 4.58
CA VAL A 21 -3.80 0.25 4.08
C VAL A 21 -2.82 -0.42 5.04
N SER A 22 -3.13 -0.48 6.34
CA SER A 22 -2.24 -1.09 7.31
C SER A 22 -2.42 -2.61 7.42
N ASP A 23 -3.53 -3.15 6.97
CA ASP A 23 -3.83 -4.58 7.04
C ASP A 23 -3.20 -5.32 5.87
N VAL A 24 -1.88 -5.35 5.86
CA VAL A 24 -1.12 -5.89 4.72
C VAL A 24 -1.34 -7.38 4.49
N ALA A 25 -1.68 -8.12 5.54
CA ALA A 25 -1.94 -9.55 5.42
C ALA A 25 -3.10 -9.86 4.47
N ARG A 26 -4.00 -8.91 4.28
CA ARG A 26 -5.17 -9.09 3.41
C ARG A 26 -4.96 -8.59 1.99
N TYR A 27 -3.81 -8.00 1.69
CA TYR A 27 -3.54 -7.49 0.35
C TYR A 27 -3.76 -8.51 -0.76
N PRO A 28 -3.35 -9.79 -0.62
CA PRO A 28 -3.59 -10.77 -1.69
C PRO A 28 -5.08 -11.00 -1.99
N GLU A 29 -5.97 -10.65 -1.08
CA GLU A 29 -7.40 -10.83 -1.30
C GLU A 29 -7.95 -9.92 -2.40
N PHE A 30 -7.32 -8.75 -2.60
CA PHE A 30 -7.81 -7.78 -3.57
C PHE A 30 -6.75 -7.25 -4.53
N ILE A 31 -5.48 -7.50 -4.28
CA ILE A 31 -4.41 -7.16 -5.22
C ILE A 31 -3.96 -8.45 -5.88
N LYS A 32 -4.49 -8.69 -7.09
CA LYS A 32 -4.40 -10.00 -7.74
C LYS A 32 -2.97 -10.47 -8.02
N TRP A 33 -2.06 -9.55 -8.27
CA TRP A 33 -0.69 -9.92 -8.60
C TRP A 33 0.21 -10.10 -7.36
N ILE A 34 -0.29 -9.79 -6.18
CA ILE A 34 0.34 -10.25 -4.94
C ILE A 34 -0.28 -11.60 -4.64
N THR A 35 0.42 -12.67 -5.02
CA THR A 35 -0.12 -14.02 -4.95
C THR A 35 -0.04 -14.61 -3.55
N ALA A 36 0.88 -14.11 -2.73
CA ALA A 36 0.98 -14.49 -1.32
C ALA A 36 1.65 -13.36 -0.55
N LEU A 37 1.26 -13.18 0.70
CA LEU A 37 1.90 -12.25 1.60
C LEU A 37 1.80 -12.81 3.01
N ARG A 38 2.94 -13.13 3.59
CA ARG A 38 3.01 -13.67 4.94
C ARG A 38 3.52 -12.59 5.88
N VAL A 39 2.76 -12.36 6.95
CA VAL A 39 3.10 -11.35 7.95
C VAL A 39 3.59 -12.04 9.21
N SER A 40 4.69 -11.56 9.77
CA SER A 40 5.31 -12.12 10.95
C SER A 40 5.97 -11.03 11.79
N ASP A 41 6.50 -11.41 12.96
CA ASP A 41 7.26 -10.51 13.82
C ASP A 41 6.49 -9.26 14.23
N HIS A 42 5.22 -9.45 14.58
CA HIS A 42 4.38 -8.34 15.06
C HIS A 42 4.89 -7.82 16.38
N ARG A 43 5.00 -6.49 16.48
CA ARG A 43 5.31 -5.83 17.75
C ARG A 43 4.75 -4.43 17.74
N VAL A 44 4.55 -3.89 18.92
CA VAL A 44 4.13 -2.50 19.12
C VAL A 44 5.20 -1.86 19.99
N ASP A 45 5.76 -0.73 19.55
CA ASP A 45 6.81 -0.08 20.31
C ASP A 45 6.23 0.85 21.40
N GLU A 46 7.11 1.54 22.12
CA GLU A 46 6.73 2.38 23.26
C GLU A 46 5.81 3.54 22.85
N THR A 47 5.89 3.96 21.60
CA THR A 47 5.08 5.08 21.09
C THR A 47 3.75 4.63 20.51
N GLY A 48 3.48 3.32 20.50
CA GLY A 48 2.26 2.76 19.92
C GLY A 48 2.36 2.46 18.43
N VAL A 49 3.53 2.63 17.82
CA VAL A 49 3.75 2.31 16.43
C VAL A 49 3.86 0.79 16.25
N ARG A 50 3.09 0.26 15.31
CA ARG A 50 3.09 -1.18 15.03
C ARG A 50 4.13 -1.50 13.98
N HIS A 51 4.83 -2.61 14.18
CA HIS A 51 5.87 -3.09 13.27
C HIS A 51 5.60 -4.56 12.94
N CYS A 52 5.89 -4.93 11.71
CA CYS A 52 5.86 -6.34 11.32
C CYS A 52 6.77 -6.55 10.12
N ARG A 53 6.93 -7.83 9.75
CA ARG A 53 7.65 -8.22 8.55
C ARG A 53 6.65 -8.78 7.55
N GLY A 54 6.74 -8.35 6.31
CA GLY A 54 5.94 -8.87 5.22
C GLY A 54 6.81 -9.59 4.21
N ASP A 55 6.53 -10.87 3.98
CA ASP A 55 7.20 -11.66 2.95
C ASP A 55 6.21 -11.86 1.81
N ALA A 56 6.50 -11.27 0.66
CA ALA A 56 5.59 -11.21 -0.47
C ALA A 56 6.07 -12.06 -1.64
N VAL A 57 5.10 -12.64 -2.35
CA VAL A 57 5.32 -13.26 -3.65
C VAL A 57 4.46 -12.50 -4.64
N VAL A 58 5.08 -11.97 -5.69
CA VAL A 58 4.36 -11.21 -6.72
C VAL A 58 4.58 -11.86 -8.07
N GLY A 59 3.54 -11.83 -8.91
CA GLY A 59 3.59 -12.34 -10.26
C GLY A 59 3.15 -11.28 -11.26
N PHE A 60 3.93 -11.06 -12.29
CA PHE A 60 3.61 -10.07 -13.30
C PHE A 60 4.22 -10.48 -14.64
N LYS A 61 3.37 -10.63 -15.65
CA LYS A 61 3.78 -10.94 -17.03
C LYS A 61 4.81 -12.09 -17.13
N GLY A 62 4.55 -13.18 -16.40
CA GLY A 62 5.42 -14.34 -16.42
C GLY A 62 6.59 -14.29 -15.45
N PHE A 63 6.82 -13.15 -14.81
CA PHE A 63 7.83 -13.04 -13.77
C PHE A 63 7.21 -13.35 -12.41
N VAL A 64 7.94 -14.09 -11.60
CA VAL A 64 7.56 -14.35 -10.20
C VAL A 64 8.74 -13.92 -9.34
N GLU A 65 8.48 -13.01 -8.42
CA GLU A 65 9.52 -12.47 -7.55
C GLU A 65 9.08 -12.56 -6.09
N ARG A 66 10.07 -12.73 -5.22
CA ARG A 66 9.86 -12.78 -3.79
C ARG A 66 10.66 -11.65 -3.14
N PHE A 67 10.04 -10.97 -2.19
CA PHE A 67 10.76 -9.94 -1.44
C PHE A 67 10.20 -9.81 -0.05
N SER A 68 11.02 -9.26 0.84
CA SER A 68 10.66 -9.07 2.24
C SER A 68 10.79 -7.60 2.61
N THR A 69 9.86 -7.12 3.41
CA THR A 69 9.83 -5.73 3.85
C THR A 69 9.59 -5.66 5.35
N THR A 70 10.08 -4.57 5.94
CA THR A 70 9.64 -4.16 7.27
C THR A 70 8.46 -3.21 7.07
N VAL A 71 7.36 -3.46 7.75
CA VAL A 71 6.17 -2.63 7.66
C VAL A 71 5.97 -1.91 8.99
N THR A 72 5.85 -0.60 8.93
CA THR A 72 5.63 0.26 10.10
C THR A 72 4.30 0.97 9.92
N ALA A 73 3.42 0.86 10.90
CA ALA A 73 2.10 1.49 10.87
C ALA A 73 1.95 2.41 12.07
N ASP A 74 1.91 3.72 11.80
CA ASP A 74 1.81 4.77 12.81
C ASP A 74 0.47 5.47 12.67
N VAL A 75 -0.47 5.11 13.53
CA VAL A 75 -1.82 5.65 13.46
C VAL A 75 -1.86 7.15 13.79
N SER A 76 -0.96 7.61 14.67
CA SER A 76 -0.94 9.03 15.06
C SER A 76 -0.51 9.93 13.90
N GLU A 77 0.36 9.43 13.03
CA GLU A 77 0.81 10.16 11.85
C GLU A 77 -0.01 9.83 10.61
N GLY A 78 -0.89 8.83 10.68
CA GLY A 78 -1.62 8.36 9.51
C GLY A 78 -0.69 7.79 8.45
N ALA A 79 0.38 7.12 8.86
CA ALA A 79 1.42 6.65 7.95
C ALA A 79 1.63 5.14 8.04
N VAL A 80 1.77 4.51 6.88
CA VAL A 80 2.18 3.10 6.78
C VAL A 80 3.34 3.05 5.80
N ILE A 81 4.46 2.49 6.26
CA ILE A 81 5.70 2.49 5.49
C ILE A 81 6.21 1.06 5.36
N ALA A 82 6.47 0.63 4.14
CA ALA A 82 7.10 -0.65 3.86
C ALA A 82 8.49 -0.39 3.27
N SER A 83 9.51 -0.93 3.90
CA SER A 83 10.91 -0.75 3.49
C SER A 83 11.55 -2.10 3.22
N LEU A 84 12.38 -2.16 2.19
CA LEU A 84 13.01 -3.40 1.76
C LEU A 84 13.91 -4.01 2.83
N ILE A 85 13.76 -5.31 3.06
CA ILE A 85 14.74 -6.12 3.79
C ILE A 85 15.60 -6.86 2.75
N LYS A 86 14.97 -7.59 1.83
CA LYS A 86 15.68 -8.30 0.76
C LYS A 86 14.73 -8.57 -0.40
N GLY A 87 15.31 -8.75 -1.58
CA GLY A 87 14.56 -9.04 -2.78
C GLY A 87 15.29 -8.58 -4.03
N PRO A 88 14.59 -8.55 -5.17
CA PRO A 88 15.20 -8.23 -6.47
C PRO A 88 15.45 -6.75 -6.68
N PHE A 89 15.35 -5.96 -5.64
CA PHE A 89 15.51 -4.51 -5.70
C PHE A 89 16.85 -4.09 -5.13
N ARG A 90 17.41 -3.01 -5.67
CA ARG A 90 18.46 -2.25 -5.00
C ARG A 90 17.86 -1.37 -3.92
N HIS A 91 16.61 -0.93 -4.17
CA HIS A 91 15.90 -0.04 -3.29
C HIS A 91 14.40 -0.26 -3.46
N LEU A 92 13.67 -0.24 -2.36
CA LEU A 92 12.20 -0.25 -2.37
C LEU A 92 11.70 0.37 -1.08
N LYS A 93 10.87 1.39 -1.21
CA LYS A 93 10.17 1.99 -0.09
C LYS A 93 8.79 2.45 -0.55
N ALA A 94 7.75 1.95 0.09
CA ALA A 94 6.37 2.35 -0.18
C ALA A 94 5.83 3.07 1.04
N GLU A 95 5.25 4.25 0.84
CA GLU A 95 4.72 5.06 1.93
C GLU A 95 3.27 5.43 1.64
N TRP A 96 2.39 5.10 2.58
CA TRP A 96 1.03 5.57 2.59
C TRP A 96 0.90 6.72 3.58
N ALA A 97 0.18 7.76 3.20
CA ALA A 97 -0.13 8.88 4.10
C ALA A 97 -1.63 9.15 4.01
N ILE A 98 -2.25 9.27 5.18
CA ILE A 98 -3.68 9.51 5.27
C ILE A 98 -3.88 10.82 6.00
N MET A 99 -4.56 11.77 5.33
CA MET A 99 -4.75 13.12 5.83
C MET A 99 -6.24 13.40 5.95
N PRO A 100 -6.72 13.80 7.13
CA PRO A 100 -8.12 14.15 7.29
C PRO A 100 -8.46 15.43 6.53
N LEU A 101 -9.70 15.50 6.04
CA LEU A 101 -10.22 16.69 5.38
C LEU A 101 -11.19 17.40 6.32
N GLU A 102 -11.21 18.72 6.26
CA GLU A 102 -12.06 19.52 7.14
C GLU A 102 -13.53 19.17 7.02
N ARG A 103 -13.99 18.82 5.82
CA ARG A 103 -15.39 18.53 5.55
C ARG A 103 -15.75 17.07 5.70
N GLY A 104 -14.86 16.28 6.28
CA GLY A 104 -15.04 14.85 6.38
C GLY A 104 -14.37 14.13 5.24
N GLY A 105 -14.16 12.82 5.41
CA GLY A 105 -13.36 12.06 4.49
C GLY A 105 -11.88 12.30 4.70
N CYS A 106 -11.07 11.82 3.79
CA CYS A 106 -9.62 11.98 3.89
C CYS A 106 -8.97 11.89 2.50
N ASP A 107 -7.72 12.33 2.42
CA ASP A 107 -6.86 12.07 1.29
C ASP A 107 -6.00 10.86 1.61
N ILE A 108 -5.89 9.93 0.67
CA ILE A 108 -4.99 8.79 0.74
C ILE A 108 -3.92 8.99 -0.31
N ALA A 109 -2.67 9.08 0.12
CA ALA A 109 -1.55 9.25 -0.78
C ALA A 109 -0.63 8.05 -0.70
N LEU A 110 -0.16 7.60 -1.85
CA LEU A 110 0.82 6.51 -1.95
C LEU A 110 2.03 7.04 -2.70
N GLN A 111 3.20 6.84 -2.13
CA GLN A 111 4.47 7.16 -2.78
C GLN A 111 5.34 5.92 -2.75
N ILE A 112 5.85 5.52 -3.91
CA ILE A 112 6.74 4.38 -4.01
C ILE A 112 8.02 4.81 -4.71
N ASN A 113 9.15 4.49 -4.07
CA ASN A 113 10.48 4.63 -4.65
C ASN A 113 11.06 3.24 -4.79
N TYR A 114 11.55 2.89 -5.97
CA TYR A 114 12.08 1.57 -6.18
C TYR A 114 13.15 1.56 -7.27
N GLU A 115 13.96 0.51 -7.24
CA GLU A 115 14.93 0.24 -8.30
C GLU A 115 15.20 -1.25 -8.33
N PHE A 116 14.94 -1.89 -9.47
CA PHE A 116 15.22 -3.31 -9.64
C PHE A 116 16.70 -3.52 -9.98
N ARG A 117 17.24 -4.65 -9.51
CA ARG A 117 18.63 -5.03 -9.85
C ARG A 117 18.73 -5.54 -11.27
N ASN A 118 17.72 -6.28 -11.74
CA ASN A 118 17.72 -6.84 -13.09
C ASN A 118 17.28 -5.78 -14.09
N VAL A 119 18.11 -5.50 -15.09
CA VAL A 119 17.87 -4.45 -16.08
C VAL A 119 16.60 -4.72 -16.88
N LEU A 120 16.35 -5.98 -17.26
CA LEU A 120 15.15 -6.32 -18.03
C LEU A 120 13.87 -6.09 -17.23
N ILE A 121 13.89 -6.51 -15.96
CA ILE A 121 12.75 -6.26 -15.07
C ILE A 121 12.58 -4.78 -14.84
N ALA A 122 13.68 -4.04 -14.67
CA ALA A 122 13.63 -2.59 -14.47
C ALA A 122 13.00 -1.90 -15.68
N MET A 123 13.34 -2.32 -16.89
CA MET A 123 12.77 -1.75 -18.11
C MET A 123 11.27 -2.06 -18.22
N LEU A 124 10.87 -3.30 -17.90
CA LEU A 124 9.47 -3.69 -17.93
C LEU A 124 8.66 -2.89 -16.91
N ALA A 125 9.20 -2.74 -15.71
CA ALA A 125 8.54 -1.98 -14.64
C ALA A 125 8.42 -0.50 -15.03
N ALA A 126 9.47 0.09 -15.58
CA ALA A 126 9.45 1.49 -16.00
C ALA A 126 8.42 1.73 -17.11
N ALA A 127 8.29 0.79 -18.05
CA ALA A 127 7.32 0.90 -19.12
C ALA A 127 5.86 0.77 -18.65
N ASN A 128 5.64 0.18 -17.46
CA ASN A 128 4.30 -0.13 -16.97
C ASN A 128 3.99 0.53 -15.63
N HIS A 129 4.85 1.43 -15.12
CA HIS A 129 4.66 1.92 -13.76
C HIS A 129 3.37 2.71 -13.56
N ASP A 130 2.94 3.50 -14.53
CA ASP A 130 1.69 4.27 -14.42
C ASP A 130 0.50 3.33 -14.29
N ILE A 131 0.50 2.27 -15.09
CA ILE A 131 -0.55 1.25 -15.06
C ILE A 131 -0.56 0.54 -13.71
N ALA A 132 0.62 0.18 -13.20
CA ALA A 132 0.74 -0.51 -11.93
C ALA A 132 0.22 0.34 -10.77
N VAL A 133 0.58 1.62 -10.75
CA VAL A 133 0.11 2.56 -9.71
C VAL A 133 -1.40 2.70 -9.75
N ASP A 134 -1.95 2.90 -10.95
CA ASP A 134 -3.39 3.05 -11.10
C ASP A 134 -4.12 1.78 -10.66
N ARG A 135 -3.57 0.61 -10.96
CA ARG A 135 -4.16 -0.65 -10.54
C ARG A 135 -4.11 -0.85 -9.04
N ILE A 136 -2.99 -0.47 -8.41
CA ILE A 136 -2.87 -0.52 -6.95
C ILE A 136 -3.95 0.36 -6.33
N MET A 137 -4.03 1.61 -6.73
CA MET A 137 -4.99 2.54 -6.16
C MET A 137 -6.42 2.09 -6.42
N SER A 138 -6.73 1.62 -7.64
CA SER A 138 -8.05 1.12 -7.97
C SER A 138 -8.43 -0.10 -7.13
N ALA A 139 -7.48 -0.98 -6.86
CA ALA A 139 -7.71 -2.16 -6.03
C ALA A 139 -8.07 -1.74 -4.60
N PHE A 140 -7.36 -0.77 -4.04
CA PHE A 140 -7.66 -0.26 -2.70
C PHE A 140 -9.01 0.45 -2.67
N LEU A 141 -9.35 1.24 -3.68
CA LEU A 141 -10.64 1.93 -3.73
C LEU A 141 -11.80 0.95 -3.87
N SER A 142 -11.64 -0.09 -4.69
CA SER A 142 -12.65 -1.14 -4.83
C SER A 142 -12.86 -1.89 -3.51
N GLU A 143 -11.76 -2.18 -2.82
CA GLU A 143 -11.85 -2.87 -1.54
C GLU A 143 -12.50 -1.99 -0.48
N ALA A 144 -12.19 -0.71 -0.47
CA ALA A 144 -12.82 0.26 0.44
C ALA A 144 -14.32 0.33 0.21
N HIS A 145 -14.72 0.37 -1.06
CA HIS A 145 -16.13 0.38 -1.43
C HIS A 145 -16.82 -0.89 -0.92
N LYS A 146 -16.18 -2.03 -1.09
CA LYS A 146 -16.71 -3.31 -0.67
C LYS A 146 -16.87 -3.39 0.85
N ARG A 147 -15.90 -2.88 1.61
CA ARG A 147 -15.92 -2.94 3.08
C ARG A 147 -16.79 -1.87 3.71
N TYR A 148 -16.79 -0.66 3.16
CA TYR A 148 -17.35 0.52 3.81
C TYR A 148 -18.52 1.14 3.06
N GLY A 149 -18.85 0.63 1.89
CA GLY A 149 -19.93 1.15 1.07
C GLY A 149 -19.46 2.21 0.09
N SER A 150 -20.35 2.57 -0.82
CA SER A 150 -20.02 3.45 -1.94
C SER A 150 -19.78 4.89 -1.52
N SER A 151 -20.44 5.34 -0.49
CA SER A 151 -20.38 6.74 -0.10
C SER A 151 -20.85 6.90 1.33
N PRO A 152 -20.11 6.42 2.31
CA PRO A 152 -20.56 6.51 3.70
C PRO A 152 -20.80 7.94 4.15
N SER A 153 -19.98 8.89 3.69
CA SER A 153 -20.20 10.29 4.05
C SER A 153 -21.37 10.90 3.32
N ALA A 154 -21.65 10.43 2.12
CA ALA A 154 -22.81 10.88 1.37
C ALA A 154 -24.07 10.19 1.85
N SER A 155 -23.95 8.92 2.20
CA SER A 155 -25.07 8.19 2.79
C SER A 155 -25.34 8.65 4.20
N VAL A 156 -24.35 9.11 4.88
CA VAL A 156 -24.48 9.79 6.14
C VAL A 156 -24.41 11.26 5.82
N PRO A 157 -25.51 11.93 5.74
CA PRO A 157 -25.53 13.31 5.28
C PRO A 157 -24.68 14.19 6.19
N GLY A 158 -23.69 13.78 6.39
CA GLY A 158 -22.74 14.53 7.22
C GLY A 158 -21.79 14.78 6.74
#